data_05194ff3561e0a29b0f7aff960d3a3ad
#
_entry.id   05194ff3561e0a29b0f7aff960d3a3ad
#
_cell.length_a   1.000
_cell.length_b   1.000
_cell.length_c   1.000
_cell.angle_alpha   90.00
_cell.angle_beta   90.00
_cell.angle_gamma   90.00
#
_symmetry.space_group_name_H-M   'P 1'
#
loop_
_entity.id
_entity.type
_entity.pdbx_description
1 polymer ?
#
loop_
_entity_poly.entity_id
_entity_poly.type
_entity_poly.pdbx_seq_one_letter_code
_entity_poly.pdbx_strand_id
1 'polypeptide(L)'
;MKFIVAGGLNMFANWKQIQTAAVEADQLGYWGFVLPDHYMWGADRGGNSTFETWTALTYLAAKTEKIRLGTLVTPIPFRPPGMLAKTVSTLDLLSNGRTILGVGAGWSQTEFEGYSEWNSNKIRVDKTREGLDLIRKLWTQEKVDFTGKFYNARGAVLDPKPVQKPHPPLLFGGIGPRMLRMAGEYADICMIPAFPNVDNPKSRKIVMDEAHRRQRAGKISMADMAPFPRNPEAKYDRKEYQNHVEAASEAGSKYFITPFPPTNFLGSLLDFAENIIPSFAK
;
A
#
# COMPACT_ATOMS: atom_id res chain seq x y z
N MET A 1 -4.50 -14.89 10.36
CA MET A 1 -4.45 -13.90 9.25
C MET A 1 -4.29 -12.49 9.82
N LYS A 2 -3.67 -11.55 9.09
CA LYS A 2 -3.54 -10.14 9.50
C LYS A 2 -4.46 -9.27 8.65
N PHE A 3 -5.18 -8.36 9.28
CA PHE A 3 -6.18 -7.53 8.62
C PHE A 3 -5.69 -6.08 8.47
N ILE A 4 -5.86 -5.53 7.26
CA ILE A 4 -5.46 -4.17 6.89
C ILE A 4 -6.69 -3.40 6.45
N VAL A 5 -6.95 -2.28 7.07
CA VAL A 5 -8.02 -1.38 6.63
C VAL A 5 -7.53 -0.51 5.48
N ALA A 6 -8.25 -0.52 4.37
CA ALA A 6 -8.03 0.42 3.28
C ALA A 6 -8.88 1.68 3.53
N GLY A 7 -8.32 2.61 4.29
CA GLY A 7 -8.96 3.87 4.62
C GLY A 7 -8.87 4.86 3.46
N GLY A 8 -9.89 5.72 3.31
CA GLY A 8 -9.85 6.82 2.33
C GLY A 8 -9.89 6.40 0.86
N LEU A 9 -10.09 5.14 0.55
CA LEU A 9 -10.31 4.67 -0.83
C LEU A 9 -11.69 5.04 -1.35
N ASN A 10 -12.57 5.43 -0.46
CA ASN A 10 -13.81 6.08 -0.81
C ASN A 10 -13.53 7.57 -1.02
N MET A 11 -13.72 8.04 -2.21
CA MET A 11 -13.69 9.47 -2.60
C MET A 11 -14.64 10.36 -1.75
N PHE A 12 -15.31 9.79 -0.76
CA PHE A 12 -16.40 10.38 0.01
C PHE A 12 -16.03 10.62 1.48
N ALA A 13 -14.92 10.07 1.97
CA ALA A 13 -14.52 10.25 3.37
C ALA A 13 -13.89 11.63 3.57
N ASN A 14 -14.41 12.38 4.53
CA ASN A 14 -13.74 13.56 5.01
C ASN A 14 -12.61 13.21 6.01
N TRP A 15 -11.76 14.18 6.30
CA TRP A 15 -10.60 13.97 7.18
C TRP A 15 -10.96 13.39 8.55
N LYS A 16 -12.05 13.90 9.16
CA LYS A 16 -12.49 13.44 10.49
C LYS A 16 -12.86 11.96 10.48
N GLN A 17 -13.53 11.49 9.44
CA GLN A 17 -13.87 10.07 9.26
C GLN A 17 -12.63 9.20 9.12
N ILE A 18 -11.65 9.64 8.31
CA ILE A 18 -10.37 8.92 8.13
C ILE A 18 -9.61 8.82 9.46
N GLN A 19 -9.52 9.93 10.18
CA GLN A 19 -8.85 9.97 11.48
C GLN A 19 -9.54 9.06 12.49
N THR A 20 -10.85 9.15 12.63
CA THR A 20 -11.62 8.29 13.55
C THR A 20 -11.43 6.82 13.19
N ALA A 21 -11.54 6.47 11.89
CA ALA A 21 -11.36 5.10 11.43
C ALA A 21 -9.95 4.54 11.74
N ALA A 22 -8.91 5.34 11.62
CA ALA A 22 -7.56 4.90 11.94
C ALA A 22 -7.35 4.65 13.44
N VAL A 23 -7.92 5.52 14.29
CA VAL A 23 -7.86 5.37 15.75
C VAL A 23 -8.66 4.15 16.21
N GLU A 24 -9.87 3.98 15.71
CA GLU A 24 -10.70 2.81 16.03
C GLU A 24 -10.04 1.52 15.55
N ALA A 25 -9.48 1.50 14.32
CA ALA A 25 -8.77 0.33 13.82
C ALA A 25 -7.56 -0.05 14.68
N ASP A 26 -6.85 0.93 15.24
CA ASP A 26 -5.75 0.71 16.19
C ASP A 26 -6.23 0.03 17.49
N GLN A 27 -7.34 0.51 18.04
CA GLN A 27 -7.94 -0.03 19.27
C GLN A 27 -8.52 -1.44 19.07
N LEU A 28 -9.13 -1.68 17.91
CA LEU A 28 -9.74 -2.96 17.53
C LEU A 28 -8.73 -4.03 17.10
N GLY A 29 -7.44 -3.71 17.07
CA GLY A 29 -6.39 -4.68 16.80
C GLY A 29 -6.19 -5.02 15.32
N TYR A 30 -6.63 -4.18 14.41
CA TYR A 30 -6.21 -4.29 13.01
C TYR A 30 -4.70 -4.17 12.90
N TRP A 31 -4.11 -4.95 11.99
CA TRP A 31 -2.66 -4.95 11.80
C TRP A 31 -2.14 -3.71 11.07
N GLY A 32 -2.94 -3.15 10.17
CA GLY A 32 -2.53 -2.01 9.37
C GLY A 32 -3.69 -1.15 8.88
N PHE A 33 -3.38 0.10 8.57
CA PHE A 33 -4.27 1.07 7.96
C PHE A 33 -3.53 1.73 6.80
N VAL A 34 -4.07 1.64 5.59
CA VAL A 34 -3.43 2.15 4.38
C VAL A 34 -4.30 3.16 3.67
N LEU A 35 -3.67 4.19 3.11
CA LEU A 35 -4.32 5.22 2.30
C LEU A 35 -3.87 5.12 0.84
N PRO A 36 -4.72 5.48 -0.13
CA PRO A 36 -4.30 5.66 -1.51
C PRO A 36 -3.39 6.89 -1.62
N ASP A 37 -2.39 6.83 -2.46
CA ASP A 37 -1.51 7.97 -2.71
C ASP A 37 -1.88 8.63 -4.04
N HIS A 38 -2.80 9.56 -3.96
CA HIS A 38 -3.35 10.33 -5.06
C HIS A 38 -3.34 11.83 -4.75
N TYR A 39 -3.15 12.66 -5.76
CA TYR A 39 -3.21 14.12 -5.66
C TYR A 39 -4.55 14.70 -6.14
N MET A 40 -5.22 14.01 -7.07
CA MET A 40 -6.42 14.49 -7.75
C MET A 40 -7.44 13.37 -7.97
N TRP A 41 -7.67 12.54 -6.98
CA TRP A 41 -8.57 11.38 -7.13
C TRP A 41 -9.97 11.81 -7.55
N GLY A 42 -10.37 11.40 -8.78
CA GLY A 42 -11.71 11.68 -9.32
C GLY A 42 -11.97 13.14 -9.67
N ALA A 43 -10.94 13.97 -9.82
CA ALA A 43 -11.12 15.38 -10.21
C ALA A 43 -11.84 15.54 -11.56
N ASP A 44 -11.63 14.59 -12.49
CA ASP A 44 -12.31 14.47 -13.78
C ASP A 44 -13.78 14.00 -13.66
N ARG A 45 -14.19 13.55 -12.49
CA ARG A 45 -15.52 13.00 -12.18
C ARG A 45 -16.26 13.78 -11.10
N GLY A 46 -15.85 15.03 -10.83
CA GLY A 46 -16.38 15.84 -9.73
C GLY A 46 -15.97 15.34 -8.35
N GLY A 47 -14.88 14.56 -8.27
CA GLY A 47 -14.35 14.05 -7.02
C GLY A 47 -13.76 15.13 -6.13
N ASN A 48 -13.69 14.84 -4.84
CA ASN A 48 -13.12 15.72 -3.84
C ASN A 48 -11.59 15.76 -3.94
N SER A 49 -10.99 16.85 -3.46
CA SER A 49 -9.55 16.93 -3.25
C SER A 49 -9.10 15.83 -2.31
N THR A 50 -7.95 15.23 -2.59
CA THR A 50 -7.30 14.29 -1.70
C THR A 50 -6.31 15.03 -0.79
N PHE A 51 -6.01 14.43 0.35
CA PHE A 51 -4.93 14.91 1.22
C PHE A 51 -3.60 14.39 0.69
N GLU A 52 -2.52 15.15 0.90
CA GLU A 52 -1.19 14.60 0.67
C GLU A 52 -0.96 13.44 1.64
N THR A 53 -0.79 12.25 1.08
CA THR A 53 -0.96 10.99 1.81
C THR A 53 0.09 10.80 2.90
N TRP A 54 1.36 11.14 2.65
CA TRP A 54 2.42 10.95 3.63
C TRP A 54 2.31 11.92 4.80
N THR A 55 1.85 13.15 4.54
CA THR A 55 1.50 14.13 5.59
C THR A 55 0.35 13.62 6.45
N ALA A 56 -0.71 13.10 5.81
CA ALA A 56 -1.85 12.52 6.52
C ALA A 56 -1.43 11.31 7.37
N LEU A 57 -0.62 10.39 6.84
CA LEU A 57 -0.10 9.24 7.58
C LEU A 57 0.77 9.66 8.77
N THR A 58 1.56 10.72 8.64
CA THR A 58 2.37 11.25 9.74
C THR A 58 1.49 11.77 10.89
N TYR A 59 0.41 12.47 10.56
CA TYR A 59 -0.56 12.89 11.58
C TYR A 59 -1.24 11.68 12.24
N LEU A 60 -1.65 10.67 11.48
CA LEU A 60 -2.25 9.46 12.02
C LEU A 60 -1.28 8.67 12.90
N ALA A 61 0.01 8.68 12.58
CA ALA A 61 1.04 8.05 13.41
C ALA A 61 1.12 8.65 14.82
N ALA A 62 0.89 9.96 14.94
CA ALA A 62 0.85 10.66 16.23
C ALA A 62 -0.46 10.41 17.01
N LYS A 63 -1.48 9.81 16.38
CA LYS A 63 -2.79 9.54 16.98
C LYS A 63 -3.04 8.05 17.26
N THR A 64 -2.12 7.18 16.86
CA THR A 64 -2.21 5.73 16.98
C THR A 64 -0.95 5.17 17.62
N GLU A 65 -1.02 3.98 18.23
CA GLU A 65 0.08 3.41 18.99
C GLU A 65 0.63 2.10 18.40
N LYS A 66 -0.23 1.25 17.82
CA LYS A 66 0.10 -0.13 17.42
C LYS A 66 -0.05 -0.39 15.94
N ILE A 67 -1.09 0.18 15.32
CA ILE A 67 -1.42 -0.09 13.92
C ILE A 67 -0.31 0.40 12.98
N ARG A 68 0.01 -0.41 12.00
CA ARG A 68 0.92 -0.01 10.93
C ARG A 68 0.23 0.92 9.95
N LEU A 69 0.98 1.90 9.45
CA LEU A 69 0.48 2.94 8.57
C LEU A 69 1.24 2.93 7.25
N GLY A 70 0.54 3.02 6.15
CA GLY A 70 1.19 2.99 4.84
C GLY A 70 0.29 3.38 3.68
N THR A 71 0.79 3.15 2.49
CA THR A 71 0.08 3.48 1.26
C THR A 71 -0.37 2.22 0.51
N LEU A 72 -1.47 2.35 -0.23
CA LEU A 72 -1.98 1.30 -1.12
C LEU A 72 -2.44 1.95 -2.46
N VAL A 73 -1.49 2.29 -3.33
CA VAL A 73 -0.04 2.25 -3.23
C VAL A 73 0.55 3.59 -3.66
N THR A 74 1.79 3.92 -3.28
CA THR A 74 2.51 5.08 -3.81
C THR A 74 3.02 4.77 -5.21
N PRO A 75 2.67 5.57 -6.23
CA PRO A 75 3.37 5.57 -7.50
C PRO A 75 4.79 6.10 -7.32
N ILE A 76 5.80 5.23 -7.38
CA ILE A 76 7.21 5.66 -7.17
C ILE A 76 7.61 6.83 -8.07
N PRO A 77 7.16 6.90 -9.36
CA PRO A 77 7.51 8.03 -10.22
C PRO A 77 6.85 9.38 -9.87
N PHE A 78 5.93 9.44 -8.91
CA PHE A 78 5.26 10.70 -8.54
C PHE A 78 6.20 11.70 -7.89
N ARG A 79 7.21 11.20 -7.15
CA ARG A 79 8.11 12.01 -6.35
C ARG A 79 9.56 11.65 -6.66
N PRO A 80 10.52 12.56 -6.43
CA PRO A 80 11.92 12.19 -6.41
C PRO A 80 12.18 11.07 -5.39
N PRO A 81 12.80 9.93 -5.79
CA PRO A 81 12.95 8.77 -4.92
C PRO A 81 13.72 9.08 -3.62
N GLY A 82 14.68 9.98 -3.67
CA GLY A 82 15.42 10.42 -2.47
C GLY A 82 14.51 11.11 -1.45
N MET A 83 13.58 11.96 -1.92
CA MET A 83 12.59 12.60 -1.04
C MET A 83 11.62 11.58 -0.46
N LEU A 84 11.14 10.65 -1.26
CA LEU A 84 10.27 9.58 -0.78
C LEU A 84 10.99 8.72 0.27
N ALA A 85 12.24 8.33 0.01
CA ALA A 85 13.05 7.57 0.97
C ALA A 85 13.18 8.30 2.31
N LYS A 86 13.40 9.62 2.27
CA LYS A 86 13.52 10.46 3.47
C LYS A 86 12.20 10.56 4.21
N THR A 87 11.09 10.80 3.50
CA THR A 87 9.74 10.88 4.08
C THR A 87 9.37 9.58 4.81
N VAL A 88 9.55 8.44 4.14
CA VAL A 88 9.25 7.11 4.70
C VAL A 88 10.12 6.81 5.91
N SER A 89 11.43 7.10 5.84
CA SER A 89 12.35 6.92 6.96
C SER A 89 11.96 7.77 8.18
N THR A 90 11.57 9.03 7.93
CA THR A 90 11.13 9.94 8.99
C THR A 90 9.85 9.43 9.64
N LEU A 91 8.85 9.04 8.85
CA LEU A 91 7.62 8.46 9.39
C LEU A 91 7.88 7.16 10.15
N ASP A 92 8.82 6.33 9.67
CA ASP A 92 9.18 5.08 10.34
C ASP A 92 9.77 5.35 11.73
N LEU A 93 10.63 6.36 11.85
CA LEU A 93 11.16 6.79 13.15
C LEU A 93 10.04 7.34 14.05
N LEU A 94 9.23 8.29 13.56
CA LEU A 94 8.17 8.93 14.34
C LEU A 94 7.09 7.95 14.79
N SER A 95 6.82 6.93 14.00
CA SER A 95 5.86 5.88 14.33
C SER A 95 6.45 4.71 15.12
N ASN A 96 7.74 4.75 15.48
CA ASN A 96 8.45 3.64 16.13
C ASN A 96 8.36 2.32 15.34
N GLY A 97 8.67 2.38 14.03
CA GLY A 97 8.76 1.19 13.17
C GLY A 97 7.41 0.64 12.71
N ARG A 98 6.41 1.50 12.47
CA ARG A 98 5.08 1.08 12.01
C ARG A 98 4.78 1.42 10.54
N THR A 99 5.75 1.91 9.79
CA THR A 99 5.54 2.34 8.40
C THR A 99 5.54 1.16 7.43
N ILE A 100 4.71 1.25 6.39
CA ILE A 100 4.68 0.35 5.23
C ILE A 100 4.80 1.22 3.97
N LEU A 101 5.73 0.90 3.06
CA LEU A 101 5.76 1.51 1.74
C LEU A 101 4.96 0.67 0.74
N GLY A 102 3.82 1.18 0.32
CA GLY A 102 3.11 0.66 -0.85
C GLY A 102 3.83 1.04 -2.14
N VAL A 103 4.02 0.08 -3.05
CA VAL A 103 4.79 0.26 -4.29
C VAL A 103 3.92 0.04 -5.51
N GLY A 104 3.81 1.08 -6.34
CA GLY A 104 3.11 1.07 -7.62
C GLY A 104 3.84 1.86 -8.70
N ALA A 105 3.40 1.71 -9.96
CA ALA A 105 3.92 2.47 -11.10
C ALA A 105 3.03 3.66 -11.50
N GLY A 106 1.84 3.76 -10.91
CA GLY A 106 0.85 4.76 -11.25
C GLY A 106 0.04 4.44 -12.51
N TRP A 107 -1.14 5.04 -12.62
CA TRP A 107 -2.09 4.78 -13.72
C TRP A 107 -2.86 6.03 -14.17
N SER A 108 -3.02 7.04 -13.31
CA SER A 108 -3.81 8.22 -13.57
C SER A 108 -3.00 9.25 -14.37
N GLN A 109 -3.28 9.35 -15.67
CA GLN A 109 -2.62 10.31 -16.54
C GLN A 109 -2.82 11.74 -16.05
N THR A 110 -4.05 12.11 -15.73
CA THR A 110 -4.42 13.46 -15.28
C THR A 110 -3.60 13.92 -14.07
N GLU A 111 -3.37 13.03 -13.10
CA GLU A 111 -2.59 13.36 -11.92
C GLU A 111 -1.10 13.53 -12.26
N PHE A 112 -0.56 12.66 -13.12
CA PHE A 112 0.83 12.80 -13.55
C PHE A 112 1.06 14.09 -14.32
N GLU A 113 0.18 14.45 -15.24
CA GLU A 113 0.27 15.71 -16.00
C GLU A 113 0.11 16.93 -15.10
N GLY A 114 -0.69 16.84 -14.04
CA GLY A 114 -0.90 17.92 -13.08
C GLY A 114 0.25 18.15 -12.11
N TYR A 115 0.98 17.11 -11.71
CA TYR A 115 1.95 17.18 -10.60
C TYR A 115 3.33 16.60 -10.91
N SER A 116 3.50 15.91 -12.03
CA SER A 116 4.73 15.20 -12.37
C SER A 116 4.84 15.06 -13.89
N GLU A 117 5.42 13.96 -14.37
CA GLU A 117 5.61 13.67 -15.78
C GLU A 117 4.87 12.41 -16.18
N TRP A 118 3.93 12.51 -17.14
CA TRP A 118 3.29 11.36 -17.73
C TRP A 118 4.20 10.65 -18.72
N ASN A 119 4.44 9.37 -18.51
CA ASN A 119 5.25 8.53 -19.39
C ASN A 119 4.48 7.26 -19.78
N SER A 120 4.96 6.57 -20.82
CA SER A 120 4.42 5.26 -21.19
C SER A 120 4.48 4.26 -20.02
N ASN A 121 3.62 3.24 -20.04
CA ASN A 121 3.62 2.16 -19.04
C ASN A 121 5.01 1.53 -18.86
N LYS A 122 5.75 1.35 -19.98
CA LYS A 122 7.12 0.82 -19.95
C LYS A 122 8.03 1.70 -19.12
N ILE A 123 8.05 2.99 -19.40
CA ILE A 123 8.92 3.97 -18.71
C ILE A 123 8.53 4.10 -17.24
N ARG A 124 7.24 4.17 -16.90
CA ARG A 124 6.80 4.25 -15.49
C ARG A 124 7.26 3.03 -14.68
N VAL A 125 7.16 1.82 -15.25
CA VAL A 125 7.66 0.60 -14.59
C VAL A 125 9.19 0.60 -14.47
N ASP A 126 9.91 1.10 -15.48
CA ASP A 126 11.37 1.24 -15.42
C ASP A 126 11.79 2.26 -14.34
N LYS A 127 11.12 3.43 -14.29
CA LYS A 127 11.29 4.43 -13.23
C LYS A 127 10.98 3.86 -11.84
N THR A 128 9.94 3.03 -11.72
CA THR A 128 9.58 2.39 -10.46
C THR A 128 10.70 1.48 -9.95
N ARG A 129 11.27 0.65 -10.82
CA ARG A 129 12.38 -0.25 -10.47
C ARG A 129 13.59 0.56 -10.02
N GLU A 130 14.01 1.50 -10.84
CA GLU A 130 15.22 2.29 -10.58
C GLU A 130 15.07 3.15 -9.33
N GLY A 131 13.88 3.78 -9.13
CA GLY A 131 13.57 4.54 -7.93
C GLY A 131 13.57 3.69 -6.67
N LEU A 132 13.02 2.48 -6.74
CA LEU A 132 13.01 1.55 -5.60
C LEU A 132 14.42 1.08 -5.24
N ASP A 133 15.28 0.83 -6.25
CA ASP A 133 16.68 0.47 -6.01
C ASP A 133 17.43 1.59 -5.29
N LEU A 134 17.24 2.84 -5.73
CA LEU A 134 17.82 4.02 -5.06
C LEU A 134 17.27 4.18 -3.62
N ILE A 135 15.97 4.05 -3.42
CA ILE A 135 15.35 4.13 -2.09
C ILE A 135 15.96 3.10 -1.14
N ARG A 136 16.05 1.83 -1.57
CA ARG A 136 16.61 0.75 -0.74
C ARG A 136 18.09 0.98 -0.40
N LYS A 137 18.90 1.48 -1.35
CA LYS A 137 20.29 1.85 -1.08
C LYS A 137 20.37 2.97 -0.04
N LEU A 138 19.57 4.02 -0.18
CA LEU A 138 19.52 5.12 0.79
C LEU A 138 19.16 4.65 2.20
N TRP A 139 18.27 3.67 2.33
CA TRP A 139 17.89 3.12 3.65
C TRP A 139 18.95 2.23 4.29
N THR A 140 19.82 1.57 3.48
CA THR A 140 20.69 0.51 3.97
C THR A 140 22.17 0.85 3.93
N GLN A 141 22.61 1.81 3.12
CA GLN A 141 24.00 2.21 2.97
C GLN A 141 24.27 3.54 3.67
N GLU A 142 25.48 3.73 4.19
CA GLU A 142 25.89 4.98 4.86
C GLU A 142 25.92 6.15 3.87
N LYS A 143 26.54 5.94 2.73
CA LYS A 143 26.67 6.92 1.64
C LYS A 143 26.34 6.24 0.31
N VAL A 144 25.60 6.93 -0.54
CA VAL A 144 25.11 6.40 -1.81
C VAL A 144 25.61 7.27 -2.98
N ASP A 145 26.31 6.62 -3.88
CA ASP A 145 26.50 7.07 -5.25
C ASP A 145 25.67 6.17 -6.16
N PHE A 146 24.82 6.78 -6.97
CA PHE A 146 23.89 6.08 -7.85
C PHE A 146 23.81 6.79 -9.20
N THR A 147 24.07 6.06 -10.28
CA THR A 147 23.93 6.57 -11.64
C THR A 147 22.96 5.65 -12.37
N GLY A 148 21.76 6.13 -12.58
CA GLY A 148 20.70 5.44 -13.28
C GLY A 148 20.37 6.13 -14.61
N LYS A 149 19.39 5.57 -15.29
CA LYS A 149 18.83 6.16 -16.51
C LYS A 149 17.91 7.34 -16.20
N PHE A 150 17.20 7.29 -15.08
CA PHE A 150 16.16 8.24 -14.69
C PHE A 150 16.52 9.01 -13.43
N TYR A 151 17.32 8.43 -12.55
CA TYR A 151 17.65 9.02 -11.25
C TYR A 151 19.14 8.93 -10.98
N ASN A 152 19.66 9.98 -10.34
CA ASN A 152 21.05 10.05 -9.92
C ASN A 152 21.13 10.50 -8.46
N ALA A 153 22.16 10.02 -7.76
CA ALA A 153 22.55 10.51 -6.46
C ALA A 153 24.08 10.54 -6.37
N ARG A 154 24.64 11.58 -5.78
CA ARG A 154 26.08 11.71 -5.60
C ARG A 154 26.39 12.03 -4.16
N GLY A 155 27.11 11.12 -3.49
CA GLY A 155 27.48 11.27 -2.10
C GLY A 155 26.29 11.43 -1.16
N ALA A 156 25.12 10.87 -1.51
CA ALA A 156 23.90 11.07 -0.76
C ALA A 156 23.94 10.31 0.57
N VAL A 157 23.62 11.00 1.66
CA VAL A 157 23.46 10.44 3.01
C VAL A 157 22.01 10.62 3.43
N LEU A 158 21.36 9.52 3.80
CA LEU A 158 20.03 9.54 4.40
C LEU A 158 20.16 9.21 5.87
N ASP A 159 19.84 10.17 6.72
CA ASP A 159 19.78 10.05 8.17
C ASP A 159 18.60 10.87 8.71
N PRO A 160 17.77 10.36 9.65
CA PRO A 160 17.87 9.03 10.25
C PRO A 160 17.51 7.90 9.27
N LYS A 161 18.15 6.75 9.47
CA LYS A 161 17.74 5.49 8.81
C LYS A 161 16.40 5.01 9.37
N PRO A 162 15.63 4.21 8.61
CA PRO A 162 14.45 3.56 9.15
C PRO A 162 14.76 2.73 10.39
N VAL A 163 13.84 2.71 11.34
CA VAL A 163 13.91 1.85 12.55
C VAL A 163 13.79 0.38 12.17
N GLN A 164 12.88 0.06 11.26
CA GLN A 164 12.69 -1.29 10.76
C GLN A 164 13.89 -1.76 9.92
N LYS A 165 14.34 -2.99 10.14
CA LYS A 165 15.50 -3.57 9.45
C LYS A 165 15.09 -4.78 8.60
N PRO A 166 15.64 -4.93 7.40
CA PRO A 166 16.60 -4.03 6.73
C PRO A 166 15.98 -2.70 6.28
N HIS A 167 14.66 -2.60 6.17
CA HIS A 167 13.86 -1.45 5.77
C HIS A 167 12.37 -1.66 6.11
N PRO A 168 11.51 -0.64 6.05
CA PRO A 168 10.06 -0.79 6.14
C PRO A 168 9.53 -1.81 5.13
N PRO A 169 8.52 -2.62 5.48
CA PRO A 169 7.93 -3.59 4.56
C PRO A 169 7.46 -2.94 3.26
N LEU A 170 7.73 -3.62 2.14
CA LEU A 170 7.30 -3.23 0.80
C LEU A 170 6.01 -3.98 0.45
N LEU A 171 4.90 -3.24 0.33
CA LEU A 171 3.62 -3.76 -0.10
C LEU A 171 3.42 -3.45 -1.59
N PHE A 172 3.45 -4.47 -2.45
CA PHE A 172 3.21 -4.27 -3.87
C PHE A 172 1.73 -4.41 -4.22
N GLY A 173 1.23 -3.47 -5.03
CA GLY A 173 -0.08 -3.53 -5.66
C GLY A 173 0.08 -3.27 -7.16
N GLY A 174 -0.30 -4.24 -8.00
CA GLY A 174 -0.23 -4.09 -9.44
C GLY A 174 -0.58 -5.37 -10.18
N ILE A 175 -1.09 -5.22 -11.41
CA ILE A 175 -1.62 -6.33 -12.22
C ILE A 175 -0.79 -6.63 -13.46
N GLY A 176 0.07 -5.71 -13.86
CA GLY A 176 0.90 -5.89 -15.06
C GLY A 176 2.01 -6.92 -14.84
N PRO A 177 2.32 -7.80 -15.83
CA PRO A 177 3.30 -8.88 -15.64
C PRO A 177 4.68 -8.42 -15.18
N ARG A 178 5.09 -7.21 -15.56
CA ARG A 178 6.37 -6.63 -15.12
C ARG A 178 6.34 -6.21 -13.64
N MET A 179 5.22 -5.65 -13.18
CA MET A 179 5.02 -5.29 -11.76
C MET A 179 4.91 -6.55 -10.90
N LEU A 180 4.21 -7.59 -11.38
CA LEU A 180 4.12 -8.88 -10.68
C LEU A 180 5.49 -9.55 -10.53
N ARG A 181 6.35 -9.54 -11.57
CA ARG A 181 7.72 -10.02 -11.43
C ARG A 181 8.54 -9.16 -10.47
N MET A 182 8.36 -7.83 -10.51
CA MET A 182 9.02 -6.93 -9.56
C MET A 182 8.57 -7.20 -8.12
N ALA A 183 7.30 -7.52 -7.91
CA ALA A 183 6.80 -7.96 -6.60
C ALA A 183 7.52 -9.25 -6.13
N GLY A 184 7.68 -10.26 -6.97
CA GLY A 184 8.44 -11.47 -6.64
C GLY A 184 9.90 -11.18 -6.24
N GLU A 185 10.50 -10.13 -6.82
CA GLU A 185 11.89 -9.74 -6.55
C GLU A 185 12.05 -8.90 -5.28
N TYR A 186 11.10 -8.03 -4.94
CA TYR A 186 11.26 -7.03 -3.87
C TYR A 186 10.23 -7.11 -2.75
N ALA A 187 9.00 -7.57 -3.00
CA ALA A 187 7.91 -7.43 -2.05
C ALA A 187 8.11 -8.26 -0.78
N ASP A 188 7.66 -7.72 0.34
CA ASP A 188 7.41 -8.45 1.58
C ASP A 188 5.93 -8.86 1.64
N ILE A 189 5.05 -8.01 1.09
CA ILE A 189 3.62 -8.26 0.94
C ILE A 189 3.25 -8.00 -0.52
N CYS A 190 2.57 -8.93 -1.18
CA CYS A 190 2.04 -8.75 -2.53
C CYS A 190 0.52 -8.85 -2.51
N MET A 191 -0.15 -7.76 -2.83
CA MET A 191 -1.60 -7.70 -3.01
C MET A 191 -1.93 -7.80 -4.50
N ILE A 192 -2.83 -8.69 -4.83
CA ILE A 192 -3.41 -8.79 -6.17
C ILE A 192 -4.87 -8.35 -6.06
N PRO A 193 -5.25 -7.24 -6.71
CA PRO A 193 -6.60 -6.71 -6.59
C PRO A 193 -7.61 -7.63 -7.28
N ALA A 194 -8.78 -7.78 -6.67
CA ALA A 194 -9.90 -8.56 -7.20
C ALA A 194 -10.67 -7.76 -8.26
N PHE A 195 -10.02 -7.44 -9.39
CA PHE A 195 -10.71 -6.83 -10.54
C PHE A 195 -11.23 -7.91 -11.50
N PRO A 196 -12.37 -7.69 -12.18
CA PRO A 196 -12.99 -8.70 -13.06
C PRO A 196 -12.07 -9.21 -14.19
N ASN A 197 -11.09 -8.41 -14.60
CA ASN A 197 -10.15 -8.74 -15.67
C ASN A 197 -8.80 -9.25 -15.15
N VAL A 198 -8.68 -9.53 -13.86
CA VAL A 198 -7.45 -10.04 -13.25
C VAL A 198 -7.59 -11.53 -12.97
N ASP A 199 -6.79 -12.32 -13.67
CA ASP A 199 -6.59 -13.74 -13.36
C ASP A 199 -5.69 -13.86 -12.12
N ASN A 200 -6.31 -14.01 -10.95
CA ASN A 200 -5.60 -14.03 -9.67
C ASN A 200 -4.65 -15.24 -9.54
N PRO A 201 -5.05 -16.49 -9.86
CA PRO A 201 -4.15 -17.64 -9.85
C PRO A 201 -2.93 -17.45 -10.73
N LYS A 202 -3.12 -16.97 -11.98
CA LYS A 202 -2.02 -16.69 -12.92
C LYS A 202 -1.10 -15.59 -12.40
N SER A 203 -1.66 -14.54 -11.83
CA SER A 203 -0.89 -13.42 -11.25
C SER A 203 -0.05 -13.88 -10.06
N ARG A 204 -0.62 -14.67 -9.15
CA ARG A 204 0.11 -15.30 -8.02
C ARG A 204 1.25 -16.18 -8.53
N LYS A 205 1.00 -16.99 -9.56
CA LYS A 205 2.03 -17.82 -10.15
C LYS A 205 3.21 -17.00 -10.68
N ILE A 206 2.97 -15.89 -11.39
CA ILE A 206 4.05 -15.00 -11.88
C ILE A 206 4.89 -14.46 -10.72
N VAL A 207 4.25 -14.03 -9.64
CA VAL A 207 4.94 -13.51 -8.45
C VAL A 207 5.79 -14.61 -7.80
N MET A 208 5.23 -15.79 -7.59
CA MET A 208 5.91 -16.88 -6.91
C MET A 208 7.02 -17.52 -7.74
N ASP A 209 6.84 -17.67 -9.05
CA ASP A 209 7.89 -18.14 -9.96
C ASP A 209 9.12 -17.21 -9.89
N GLU A 210 8.89 -15.88 -9.90
CA GLU A 210 9.98 -14.93 -9.77
C GLU A 210 10.61 -14.96 -8.37
N ALA A 211 9.80 -15.07 -7.33
CA ALA A 211 10.29 -15.19 -5.96
C ALA A 211 11.18 -16.44 -5.75
N HIS A 212 10.82 -17.57 -6.36
CA HIS A 212 11.63 -18.77 -6.37
C HIS A 212 12.95 -18.53 -7.12
N ARG A 213 12.90 -17.95 -8.31
CA ARG A 213 14.07 -17.61 -9.10
C ARG A 213 15.06 -16.71 -8.36
N ARG A 214 14.53 -15.82 -7.50
CA ARG A 214 15.31 -14.91 -6.63
C ARG A 214 15.62 -15.46 -5.24
N GLN A 215 15.28 -16.72 -4.96
CA GLN A 215 15.44 -17.36 -3.65
C GLN A 215 14.74 -16.58 -2.51
N ARG A 216 13.58 -16.00 -2.81
CA ARG A 216 12.77 -15.19 -1.88
C ARG A 216 11.40 -15.76 -1.57
N ALA A 217 11.05 -16.95 -2.05
CA ALA A 217 9.72 -17.53 -1.89
C ALA A 217 9.25 -17.59 -0.41
N GLY A 218 10.16 -17.82 0.54
CA GLY A 218 9.85 -17.80 1.97
C GLY A 218 9.77 -16.40 2.61
N LYS A 219 10.13 -15.34 1.86
CA LYS A 219 10.15 -13.96 2.37
C LYS A 219 8.95 -13.13 1.92
N ILE A 220 8.19 -13.61 0.93
CA ILE A 220 7.01 -12.92 0.42
C ILE A 220 5.73 -13.51 1.01
N SER A 221 4.80 -12.67 1.35
CA SER A 221 3.45 -13.06 1.78
C SER A 221 2.41 -12.49 0.84
N MET A 222 1.41 -13.32 0.48
CA MET A 222 0.30 -12.85 -0.33
C MET A 222 -0.74 -12.15 0.55
N ALA A 223 -1.39 -11.14 -0.06
CA ALA A 223 -2.54 -10.44 0.47
C ALA A 223 -3.69 -10.52 -0.54
N ASP A 224 -4.88 -10.79 -0.05
CA ASP A 224 -6.11 -10.59 -0.81
C ASP A 224 -6.85 -9.35 -0.31
N MET A 225 -7.78 -8.89 -1.12
CA MET A 225 -8.58 -7.71 -0.82
C MET A 225 -10.04 -7.98 -1.18
N ALA A 226 -10.96 -7.56 -0.32
CA ALA A 226 -12.38 -7.55 -0.67
C ALA A 226 -12.62 -6.60 -1.86
N PRO A 227 -13.66 -6.84 -2.67
CA PRO A 227 -14.01 -5.95 -3.76
C PRO A 227 -14.21 -4.51 -3.29
N PHE A 228 -13.74 -3.55 -4.09
CA PHE A 228 -13.98 -2.14 -3.81
C PHE A 228 -15.45 -1.80 -3.91
N PRO A 229 -16.03 -1.11 -2.90
CA PRO A 229 -17.37 -0.56 -3.00
C PRO A 229 -17.38 0.55 -4.07
N ARG A 230 -17.95 0.24 -5.23
CA ARG A 230 -17.99 1.18 -6.39
C ARG A 230 -19.13 2.17 -6.31
N ASN A 231 -20.08 1.93 -5.43
CA ASN A 231 -21.25 2.77 -5.22
C ASN A 231 -21.13 3.44 -3.83
N PRO A 232 -21.32 4.78 -3.71
CA PRO A 232 -21.36 5.46 -2.42
C PRO A 232 -22.47 4.92 -1.49
N GLU A 233 -23.53 4.32 -2.04
CA GLU A 233 -24.62 3.71 -1.29
C GLU A 233 -24.40 2.21 -1.01
N ALA A 234 -23.26 1.65 -1.39
CA ALA A 234 -22.93 0.27 -1.09
C ALA A 234 -23.08 -0.02 0.42
N LYS A 235 -23.63 -1.17 0.75
CA LYS A 235 -23.81 -1.61 2.14
C LYS A 235 -22.80 -2.70 2.46
N TYR A 236 -22.39 -2.73 3.72
CA TYR A 236 -21.62 -3.82 4.26
C TYR A 236 -22.50 -5.06 4.42
N ASP A 237 -22.02 -6.20 3.95
CA ASP A 237 -22.61 -7.52 4.20
C ASP A 237 -21.58 -8.41 4.89
N ARG A 238 -21.80 -8.73 6.16
CA ARG A 238 -20.87 -9.55 6.96
C ARG A 238 -20.59 -10.89 6.30
N LYS A 239 -21.63 -11.54 5.76
CA LYS A 239 -21.49 -12.88 5.16
C LYS A 239 -20.63 -12.83 3.90
N GLU A 240 -20.80 -11.81 3.08
CA GLU A 240 -19.98 -11.61 1.89
C GLU A 240 -18.50 -11.40 2.27
N TYR A 241 -18.23 -10.51 3.25
CA TYR A 241 -16.85 -10.29 3.73
C TYR A 241 -16.25 -11.54 4.35
N GLN A 242 -17.01 -12.30 5.13
CA GLN A 242 -16.57 -13.58 5.69
C GLN A 242 -16.18 -14.56 4.59
N ASN A 243 -17.00 -14.72 3.55
CA ASN A 243 -16.70 -15.59 2.41
C ASN A 243 -15.40 -15.19 1.71
N HIS A 244 -15.16 -13.88 1.54
CA HIS A 244 -13.89 -13.40 0.95
C HIS A 244 -12.68 -13.71 1.83
N VAL A 245 -12.81 -13.59 3.15
CA VAL A 245 -11.72 -13.93 4.09
C VAL A 245 -11.46 -15.44 4.10
N GLU A 246 -12.50 -16.27 4.07
CA GLU A 246 -12.40 -17.73 3.96
C GLU A 246 -11.65 -18.13 2.69
N ALA A 247 -12.06 -17.61 1.54
CA ALA A 247 -11.40 -17.86 0.26
C ALA A 247 -9.93 -17.41 0.25
N ALA A 248 -9.63 -16.25 0.84
CA ALA A 248 -8.26 -15.77 0.98
C ALA A 248 -7.41 -16.67 1.88
N SER A 249 -8.01 -17.19 2.96
CA SER A 249 -7.35 -18.12 3.88
C SER A 249 -7.05 -19.46 3.21
N GLU A 250 -8.00 -20.01 2.46
CA GLU A 250 -7.83 -21.23 1.66
C GLU A 250 -6.77 -21.07 0.57
N ALA A 251 -6.68 -19.87 -0.04
CA ALA A 251 -5.65 -19.53 -1.00
C ALA A 251 -4.25 -19.29 -0.35
N GLY A 252 -4.13 -19.44 0.98
CA GLY A 252 -2.87 -19.31 1.71
C GLY A 252 -2.41 -17.86 1.93
N SER A 253 -3.28 -16.88 1.83
CA SER A 253 -2.95 -15.49 2.10
C SER A 253 -2.74 -15.24 3.59
N LYS A 254 -1.69 -14.47 3.90
CA LYS A 254 -1.38 -14.09 5.28
C LYS A 254 -1.99 -12.75 5.67
N TYR A 255 -2.39 -11.96 4.69
CA TYR A 255 -3.00 -10.65 4.87
C TYR A 255 -4.32 -10.58 4.12
N PHE A 256 -5.26 -9.82 4.68
CA PHE A 256 -6.52 -9.48 4.03
C PHE A 256 -6.78 -7.99 4.16
N ILE A 257 -7.11 -7.33 3.06
CA ILE A 257 -7.34 -5.89 2.99
C ILE A 257 -8.82 -5.61 2.86
N THR A 258 -9.35 -4.77 3.73
CA THR A 258 -10.78 -4.46 3.83
C THR A 258 -11.08 -3.02 3.40
N PRO A 259 -11.55 -2.79 2.18
CA PRO A 259 -12.16 -1.53 1.78
C PRO A 259 -13.64 -1.54 2.21
N PHE A 260 -13.97 -0.93 3.34
CA PHE A 260 -15.36 -0.86 3.80
C PHE A 260 -16.19 0.18 3.02
N PRO A 261 -17.51 -0.05 2.86
CA PRO A 261 -18.41 0.90 2.23
C PRO A 261 -18.47 2.24 2.97
N PRO A 262 -18.62 3.37 2.27
CA PRO A 262 -18.63 4.69 2.90
C PRO A 262 -19.85 4.95 3.77
N THR A 263 -21.00 4.34 3.45
CA THR A 263 -22.30 4.61 4.10
C THR A 263 -22.31 4.33 5.59
N ASN A 264 -21.58 3.32 6.05
CA ASN A 264 -21.43 2.98 7.46
C ASN A 264 -20.02 2.45 7.74
N PHE A 265 -19.01 3.22 7.37
CA PHE A 265 -17.63 2.78 7.44
C PHE A 265 -17.23 2.31 8.85
N LEU A 266 -17.52 3.12 9.87
CA LEU A 266 -17.17 2.81 11.26
C LEU A 266 -17.94 1.60 11.80
N GLY A 267 -19.23 1.50 11.51
CA GLY A 267 -20.03 0.35 11.91
C GLY A 267 -19.56 -0.94 11.22
N SER A 268 -19.17 -0.87 9.95
CA SER A 268 -18.63 -2.00 9.21
C SER A 268 -17.27 -2.44 9.76
N LEU A 269 -16.40 -1.49 10.10
CA LEU A 269 -15.10 -1.73 10.70
C LEU A 269 -15.24 -2.41 12.07
N LEU A 270 -16.16 -1.93 12.92
CA LEU A 270 -16.43 -2.51 14.23
C LEU A 270 -17.00 -3.93 14.12
N ASP A 271 -18.05 -4.12 13.29
CA ASP A 271 -18.67 -5.42 13.07
C ASP A 271 -17.67 -6.48 12.55
N PHE A 272 -16.83 -6.09 11.60
CA PHE A 272 -15.79 -6.97 11.07
C PHE A 272 -14.76 -7.38 12.14
N ALA A 273 -14.36 -6.43 12.98
CA ALA A 273 -13.41 -6.69 14.06
C ALA A 273 -13.98 -7.66 15.12
N GLU A 274 -15.23 -7.46 15.50
CA GLU A 274 -15.89 -8.27 16.53
C GLU A 274 -16.29 -9.67 16.05
N ASN A 275 -16.75 -9.80 14.81
CA ASN A 275 -17.41 -11.01 14.33
C ASN A 275 -16.60 -11.83 13.31
N ILE A 276 -15.60 -11.24 12.64
CA ILE A 276 -14.80 -11.95 11.64
C ILE A 276 -13.36 -12.17 12.11
N ILE A 277 -12.67 -11.12 12.56
CA ILE A 277 -11.25 -11.21 12.97
C ILE A 277 -10.98 -12.37 13.94
N PRO A 278 -11.78 -12.61 15.01
CA PRO A 278 -11.47 -13.65 15.99
C PRO A 278 -11.38 -15.07 15.40
N SER A 279 -12.12 -15.34 14.35
CA SER A 279 -12.13 -16.65 13.69
C SER A 279 -10.86 -16.93 12.87
N PHE A 280 -10.09 -15.90 12.54
CA PHE A 280 -8.91 -15.98 11.66
C PHE A 280 -7.62 -15.43 12.28
N ALA A 281 -7.69 -14.78 13.44
CA ALA A 281 -6.54 -14.32 14.21
C ALA A 281 -5.91 -15.53 14.93
N LYS A 282 -4.88 -16.11 14.29
CA LYS A 282 -3.99 -17.10 14.90
C LYS A 282 -2.57 -16.55 14.96
#